data_a9dd0eafd4c0fc3b1b237d85d72147df
#
_entry.id   a9dd0eafd4c0fc3b1b237d85d72147df
#
_cell.length_a   1.000
_cell.length_b   1.000
_cell.length_c   1.000
_cell.angle_alpha   90.00
_cell.angle_beta   90.00
_cell.angle_gamma   90.00
#
_symmetry.space_group_name_H-M   'P 1'
#
loop_
_entity.id
_entity.type
_entity.pdbx_description
1 polymer ?
#
loop_
_entity_poly.entity_id
_entity_poly.type
_entity_poly.pdbx_seq_one_letter_code
_entity_poly.pdbx_strand_id
1 'polypeptide(L)'
;VNCETDFVANGEPFNNFVKGVAAVVAKENPADVDALMGCPWVTGNGTVKEAEVIRCKNGASVNFMEDYMRRRDPNSMVISDDLPTDKPRFLDRFGYPFSKVRQETMDWLSEQRVIMLPFKAGDPAHGYDSLLVCPANAAFFALALANMQGFVAIQDIPENYTPRAIIYVAPPFRHTHFDGKQVVVHNRSENLHEVFAYNLYPGPSAKKGVYSVLLDIGEHEGWVCCHASSALVETPYENETVFMHEGASGGGKSEMLEDFHREEDDRLLIGTHTVTGEKYYMTLGESCKIHPIADDMACALKSFQDPESGKLRILDAEDGWFLRMDGMNAYGNSPLYERICIHPSEPLVFFNMDGVPGATCLIWEHVIESNGKPCSNPRVILPRKMVDNIVPD
;
A
#
# COMPACT_ATOMS: atom_id res chain seq x y z
N VAL A 1 1.44 -9.34 36.12
CA VAL A 1 0.40 -8.67 35.31
C VAL A 1 -0.54 -7.95 36.25
N ASN A 2 -0.66 -6.63 36.09
CA ASN A 2 -1.52 -5.78 36.90
C ASN A 2 -2.75 -5.34 36.10
N CYS A 3 -3.85 -5.06 36.80
CA CYS A 3 -5.01 -4.41 36.20
C CYS A 3 -5.57 -3.31 37.14
N GLU A 4 -6.31 -2.38 36.59
CA GLU A 4 -6.72 -1.16 37.29
C GLU A 4 -7.89 -1.37 38.26
N THR A 5 -8.67 -2.42 38.11
CA THR A 5 -9.82 -2.69 38.97
C THR A 5 -10.04 -4.17 39.21
N ASP A 6 -10.60 -4.52 40.38
CA ASP A 6 -10.98 -5.90 40.74
C ASP A 6 -12.02 -6.51 39.77
N PHE A 7 -12.86 -5.68 39.19
CA PHE A 7 -13.85 -6.10 38.21
C PHE A 7 -13.18 -6.61 36.92
N VAL A 8 -12.16 -5.93 36.43
CA VAL A 8 -11.38 -6.35 35.28
C VAL A 8 -10.54 -7.58 35.65
N ALA A 9 -9.93 -7.61 36.83
CA ALA A 9 -9.10 -8.72 37.30
C ALA A 9 -9.84 -10.04 37.37
N ASN A 10 -11.13 -10.03 37.69
CA ASN A 10 -11.97 -11.21 37.76
C ASN A 10 -12.67 -11.56 36.45
N GLY A 11 -12.55 -10.73 35.43
CA GLY A 11 -13.11 -10.96 34.12
C GLY A 11 -12.46 -12.12 33.37
N GLU A 12 -13.25 -12.92 32.65
CA GLU A 12 -12.73 -14.03 31.85
C GLU A 12 -11.67 -13.59 30.81
N PRO A 13 -11.81 -12.47 30.08
CA PRO A 13 -10.79 -12.00 29.14
C PRO A 13 -9.44 -11.73 29.81
N PHE A 14 -9.44 -11.11 31.00
CA PHE A 14 -8.21 -10.83 31.74
C PHE A 14 -7.55 -12.12 32.26
N ASN A 15 -8.34 -13.03 32.78
CA ASN A 15 -7.83 -14.33 33.25
C ASN A 15 -7.23 -15.16 32.10
N ASN A 16 -7.84 -15.11 30.92
CA ASN A 16 -7.31 -15.79 29.74
C ASN A 16 -6.01 -15.14 29.25
N PHE A 17 -5.95 -13.82 29.30
CA PHE A 17 -4.72 -13.06 29.03
C PHE A 17 -3.59 -13.45 30.00
N VAL A 18 -3.83 -13.46 31.31
CA VAL A 18 -2.83 -13.85 32.31
C VAL A 18 -2.35 -15.30 32.10
N LYS A 19 -3.26 -16.22 31.82
CA LYS A 19 -2.90 -17.62 31.51
C LYS A 19 -2.08 -17.72 30.23
N GLY A 20 -2.39 -16.92 29.22
CA GLY A 20 -1.62 -16.84 27.98
C GLY A 20 -0.18 -16.35 28.22
N VAL A 21 -0.02 -15.26 28.99
CA VAL A 21 1.30 -14.76 29.41
C VAL A 21 2.09 -15.84 30.15
N ALA A 22 1.48 -16.48 31.12
CA ALA A 22 2.13 -17.53 31.90
C ALA A 22 2.58 -18.72 31.03
N ALA A 23 1.77 -19.11 30.03
CA ALA A 23 2.12 -20.18 29.09
C ALA A 23 3.31 -19.80 28.21
N VAL A 24 3.37 -18.54 27.72
CA VAL A 24 4.50 -18.02 26.93
C VAL A 24 5.77 -17.98 27.78
N VAL A 25 5.71 -17.45 29.00
CA VAL A 25 6.85 -17.44 29.92
C VAL A 25 7.37 -18.84 30.18
N ALA A 26 6.48 -19.81 30.43
CA ALA A 26 6.86 -21.19 30.67
C ALA A 26 7.51 -21.88 29.46
N LYS A 27 7.10 -21.50 28.26
CA LYS A 27 7.60 -22.09 27.01
C LYS A 27 8.88 -21.44 26.51
N GLU A 28 8.90 -20.12 26.44
CA GLU A 28 9.97 -19.36 25.77
C GLU A 28 11.04 -18.85 26.76
N ASN A 29 10.76 -18.89 28.08
CA ASN A 29 11.65 -18.45 29.15
C ASN A 29 12.34 -17.10 28.87
N PRO A 30 11.59 -16.04 28.57
CA PRO A 30 12.13 -14.73 28.20
C PRO A 30 12.96 -14.15 29.37
N ALA A 31 14.08 -13.50 29.06
CA ALA A 31 15.00 -12.96 30.03
C ALA A 31 14.44 -11.77 30.84
N ASP A 32 13.57 -10.99 30.20
CA ASP A 32 12.95 -9.78 30.75
C ASP A 32 11.59 -9.48 30.09
N VAL A 33 10.99 -8.34 30.45
CA VAL A 33 9.68 -7.92 29.91
C VAL A 33 9.75 -7.59 28.43
N ASP A 34 10.85 -7.01 27.95
CA ASP A 34 10.99 -6.64 26.54
C ASP A 34 11.14 -7.90 25.68
N ALA A 35 11.90 -8.89 26.15
CA ALA A 35 11.97 -10.20 25.51
C ALA A 35 10.60 -10.91 25.52
N LEU A 36 9.83 -10.82 26.61
CA LEU A 36 8.47 -11.35 26.69
C LEU A 36 7.51 -10.67 25.70
N MET A 37 7.64 -9.35 25.52
CA MET A 37 6.83 -8.61 24.56
C MET A 37 7.12 -8.99 23.11
N GLY A 38 8.32 -9.50 22.82
CA GLY A 38 8.71 -10.06 21.53
C GLY A 38 8.28 -11.52 21.30
N CYS A 39 7.82 -12.23 22.34
CA CYS A 39 7.40 -13.62 22.19
C CYS A 39 6.05 -13.75 21.48
N PRO A 40 5.87 -14.74 20.58
CA PRO A 40 4.58 -15.00 19.96
C PRO A 40 3.57 -15.51 21.00
N TRP A 41 2.44 -14.85 21.07
CA TRP A 41 1.34 -15.24 21.94
C TRP A 41 0.55 -16.38 21.30
N VAL A 42 0.72 -17.58 21.82
CA VAL A 42 -0.06 -18.74 21.43
C VAL A 42 -1.14 -18.98 22.49
N THR A 43 -2.26 -18.30 22.37
CA THR A 43 -3.50 -18.76 22.99
C THR A 43 -4.22 -19.66 21.99
N GLY A 44 -5.10 -20.56 22.40
CA GLY A 44 -5.91 -21.41 21.47
C GLY A 44 -6.75 -20.59 20.45
N ASN A 45 -6.82 -19.24 20.62
CA ASN A 45 -7.36 -18.23 19.72
C ASN A 45 -6.33 -17.15 19.42
N GLY A 46 -5.06 -17.51 19.25
CA GLY A 46 -3.84 -16.71 19.19
C GLY A 46 -3.99 -15.26 18.71
N THR A 47 -3.49 -14.33 19.49
CA THR A 47 -3.30 -12.95 19.05
C THR A 47 -1.91 -12.83 18.46
N VAL A 48 -1.81 -12.44 17.19
CA VAL A 48 -0.55 -12.15 16.51
C VAL A 48 -0.45 -10.64 16.32
N LYS A 49 0.68 -10.05 16.72
CA LYS A 49 1.00 -8.65 16.45
C LYS A 49 1.66 -8.58 15.06
N GLU A 50 0.95 -8.08 14.07
CA GLU A 50 1.50 -7.88 12.72
C GLU A 50 2.06 -6.47 12.52
N ALA A 51 1.44 -5.49 13.14
CA ALA A 51 1.85 -4.09 13.01
C ALA A 51 1.51 -3.29 14.28
N GLU A 52 2.24 -2.21 14.48
CA GLU A 52 1.95 -1.17 15.44
C GLU A 52 1.46 0.08 14.72
N VAL A 53 0.34 0.64 15.18
CA VAL A 53 -0.26 1.83 14.57
C VAL A 53 -0.17 2.99 15.53
N ILE A 54 0.48 4.06 15.10
CA ILE A 54 0.71 5.27 15.88
C ILE A 54 -0.03 6.44 15.23
N ARG A 55 -0.92 7.08 15.98
CA ARG A 55 -1.61 8.28 15.51
C ARG A 55 -0.69 9.49 15.62
N CYS A 56 -0.37 10.09 14.48
CA CYS A 56 0.42 11.31 14.36
C CYS A 56 -0.47 12.54 14.04
N LYS A 57 0.09 13.74 14.11
CA LYS A 57 -0.61 14.98 13.72
C LYS A 57 -0.96 15.02 12.24
N ASN A 58 -0.06 14.50 11.41
CA ASN A 58 -0.16 14.47 9.95
C ASN A 58 -0.70 13.14 9.38
N GLY A 59 -1.15 12.21 10.24
CA GLY A 59 -1.73 10.96 9.79
C GLY A 59 -1.50 9.79 10.74
N ALA A 60 -1.15 8.64 10.20
CA ALA A 60 -0.86 7.42 10.95
C ALA A 60 0.45 6.79 10.49
N SER A 61 1.33 6.45 11.43
CA SER A 61 2.49 5.60 11.18
C SER A 61 2.14 4.15 11.48
N VAL A 62 2.43 3.25 10.56
CA VAL A 62 2.15 1.82 10.65
C VAL A 62 3.45 1.05 10.53
N ASN A 63 3.92 0.50 11.65
CA ASN A 63 5.18 -0.22 11.72
C ASN A 63 4.91 -1.71 11.76
N PHE A 64 5.23 -2.39 10.67
CA PHE A 64 5.03 -3.84 10.58
C PHE A 64 6.17 -4.58 11.28
N MET A 65 5.84 -5.68 11.95
CA MET A 65 6.83 -6.62 12.42
C MET A 65 7.59 -7.22 11.22
N GLU A 66 8.85 -7.58 11.41
CA GLU A 66 9.76 -8.01 10.33
C GLU A 66 9.16 -9.06 9.39
N ASP A 67 8.51 -10.08 9.95
CA ASP A 67 7.87 -11.16 9.17
C ASP A 67 6.67 -10.70 8.34
N TYR A 68 6.07 -9.56 8.67
CA TYR A 68 4.86 -9.03 8.03
C TYR A 68 5.11 -7.82 7.14
N MET A 69 6.33 -7.29 7.18
CA MET A 69 6.81 -6.13 6.43
C MET A 69 7.02 -6.40 4.94
N ARG A 70 6.85 -7.64 4.52
CA ARG A 70 7.32 -8.07 3.24
C ARG A 70 6.65 -7.39 2.07
N ARG A 71 7.56 -6.90 1.24
CA ARG A 71 7.41 -6.84 -0.18
C ARG A 71 6.83 -8.18 -0.66
N ARG A 72 5.99 -8.14 -1.68
CA ARG A 72 5.62 -9.26 -2.53
C ARG A 72 6.22 -10.61 -2.13
N ASP A 73 5.41 -11.46 -1.61
CA ASP A 73 5.49 -12.85 -2.01
C ASP A 73 4.95 -12.92 -3.46
N PRO A 74 5.75 -13.29 -4.46
CA PRO A 74 5.27 -13.39 -5.85
C PRO A 74 4.12 -14.38 -6.00
N ASN A 75 3.97 -15.28 -5.04
CA ASN A 75 2.89 -16.26 -4.98
C ASN A 75 1.72 -15.81 -4.09
N SER A 76 1.68 -14.58 -3.60
CA SER A 76 0.59 -14.12 -2.72
C SER A 76 -0.76 -14.06 -3.42
N MET A 77 -0.78 -13.74 -4.72
CA MET A 77 -2.01 -13.71 -5.51
C MET A 77 -2.44 -15.10 -5.95
N VAL A 78 -3.72 -15.40 -5.73
CA VAL A 78 -4.35 -16.67 -6.07
C VAL A 78 -5.71 -16.39 -6.69
N ILE A 79 -6.09 -17.16 -7.70
CA ILE A 79 -7.38 -17.05 -8.39
C ILE A 79 -8.29 -18.18 -7.94
N SER A 80 -9.54 -17.87 -7.60
CA SER A 80 -10.51 -18.85 -7.11
C SER A 80 -11.61 -19.22 -8.12
N ASP A 81 -11.76 -18.41 -9.17
CA ASP A 81 -12.70 -18.64 -10.26
C ASP A 81 -12.10 -19.52 -11.38
N ASP A 82 -12.92 -19.84 -12.39
CA ASP A 82 -12.54 -20.69 -13.52
C ASP A 82 -12.16 -19.91 -14.79
N LEU A 83 -12.14 -18.56 -14.73
CA LEU A 83 -11.73 -17.74 -15.86
C LEU A 83 -10.25 -17.95 -16.21
N PRO A 84 -9.83 -17.71 -17.45
CA PRO A 84 -8.43 -17.86 -17.85
C PRO A 84 -7.48 -17.03 -16.96
N THR A 85 -6.34 -17.62 -16.62
CA THR A 85 -5.34 -16.96 -15.77
C THR A 85 -3.97 -17.63 -15.92
N ASP A 86 -2.92 -16.84 -15.73
CA ASP A 86 -1.52 -17.29 -15.58
C ASP A 86 -1.14 -17.47 -14.10
N LYS A 87 -2.04 -17.13 -13.17
CA LYS A 87 -1.79 -17.18 -11.72
C LYS A 87 -2.21 -18.54 -11.14
N PRO A 88 -1.62 -18.93 -10.00
CA PRO A 88 -2.02 -20.16 -9.29
C PRO A 88 -3.49 -20.16 -8.93
N ARG A 89 -4.15 -21.28 -9.13
CA ARG A 89 -5.53 -21.45 -8.66
C ARG A 89 -5.56 -21.82 -7.19
N PHE A 90 -6.57 -21.32 -6.48
CA PHE A 90 -6.75 -21.57 -5.04
C PHE A 90 -6.84 -23.06 -4.72
N LEU A 91 -7.67 -23.77 -5.47
CA LEU A 91 -7.87 -25.22 -5.28
C LEU A 91 -6.56 -26.00 -5.45
N ASP A 92 -5.77 -25.67 -6.48
CA ASP A 92 -4.51 -26.38 -6.76
C ASP A 92 -3.46 -26.10 -5.67
N ARG A 93 -3.48 -24.89 -5.11
CA ARG A 93 -2.50 -24.48 -4.09
C ARG A 93 -2.82 -25.00 -2.70
N PHE A 94 -4.11 -25.00 -2.31
CA PHE A 94 -4.53 -25.29 -0.93
C PHE A 94 -5.26 -26.62 -0.80
N GLY A 95 -5.67 -27.26 -1.89
CA GLY A 95 -6.31 -28.58 -1.88
C GLY A 95 -7.78 -28.60 -1.46
N TYR A 96 -8.41 -27.41 -1.32
CA TYR A 96 -9.84 -27.29 -1.00
C TYR A 96 -10.45 -26.08 -1.71
N PRO A 97 -11.79 -26.05 -1.93
CA PRO A 97 -12.44 -24.98 -2.65
C PRO A 97 -12.47 -23.68 -1.84
N PHE A 98 -12.27 -22.53 -2.51
CA PHE A 98 -12.31 -21.21 -1.87
C PHE A 98 -13.69 -20.85 -1.31
N SER A 99 -14.76 -21.38 -1.88
CA SER A 99 -16.14 -21.10 -1.43
C SER A 99 -16.33 -21.29 0.08
N LYS A 100 -15.64 -22.26 0.68
CA LYS A 100 -15.66 -22.47 2.13
C LYS A 100 -15.01 -21.29 2.87
N VAL A 101 -13.81 -20.92 2.51
CA VAL A 101 -13.10 -19.79 3.15
C VAL A 101 -13.81 -18.47 2.90
N ARG A 102 -14.39 -18.29 1.71
CA ARG A 102 -15.24 -17.15 1.40
C ARG A 102 -16.42 -17.03 2.36
N GLN A 103 -17.15 -18.12 2.58
CA GLN A 103 -18.27 -18.13 3.52
C GLN A 103 -17.80 -17.80 4.94
N GLU A 104 -16.76 -18.48 5.42
CA GLU A 104 -16.18 -18.22 6.75
C GLU A 104 -15.72 -16.77 6.90
N THR A 105 -15.15 -16.18 5.83
CA THR A 105 -14.76 -14.76 5.82
C THR A 105 -15.96 -13.83 5.94
N MET A 106 -17.06 -14.11 5.22
CA MET A 106 -18.29 -13.33 5.31
C MET A 106 -18.94 -13.44 6.69
N ASP A 107 -18.99 -14.65 7.23
CA ASP A 107 -19.53 -14.90 8.58
C ASP A 107 -18.72 -14.14 9.62
N TRP A 108 -17.39 -14.23 9.56
CA TRP A 108 -16.51 -13.49 10.47
C TRP A 108 -16.68 -11.97 10.33
N LEU A 109 -16.69 -11.42 9.10
CA LEU A 109 -16.88 -9.99 8.86
C LEU A 109 -18.25 -9.50 9.37
N SER A 110 -19.29 -10.31 9.30
CA SER A 110 -20.63 -9.97 9.79
C SER A 110 -20.68 -9.74 11.30
N GLU A 111 -19.75 -10.35 12.04
CA GLU A 111 -19.58 -10.20 13.49
C GLU A 111 -18.68 -9.03 13.88
N GLN A 112 -17.98 -8.43 12.90
CA GLN A 112 -17.08 -7.33 13.16
C GLN A 112 -17.77 -5.97 13.03
N ARG A 113 -17.24 -4.97 13.76
CA ARG A 113 -17.48 -3.58 13.39
C ARG A 113 -16.62 -3.26 12.17
N VAL A 114 -17.26 -2.95 11.04
CA VAL A 114 -16.56 -2.71 9.78
C VAL A 114 -16.63 -1.24 9.35
N ILE A 115 -15.63 -0.83 8.57
CA ILE A 115 -15.61 0.37 7.76
C ILE A 115 -15.98 -0.07 6.34
N MET A 116 -16.95 0.61 5.75
CA MET A 116 -17.29 0.50 4.33
C MET A 116 -16.84 1.78 3.65
N LEU A 117 -15.88 1.68 2.72
CA LEU A 117 -15.31 2.81 2.00
C LEU A 117 -15.61 2.66 0.50
N PRO A 118 -16.59 3.41 -0.04
CA PRO A 118 -16.80 3.51 -1.48
C PRO A 118 -15.64 4.26 -2.14
N PHE A 119 -15.14 3.74 -3.26
CA PHE A 119 -14.05 4.35 -4.02
C PHE A 119 -14.18 4.05 -5.50
N LYS A 120 -13.35 4.67 -6.33
CA LYS A 120 -13.19 4.31 -7.73
C LYS A 120 -11.94 3.44 -7.91
N ALA A 121 -12.09 2.27 -8.52
CA ALA A 121 -10.92 1.51 -8.96
C ALA A 121 -10.42 2.14 -10.27
N GLY A 122 -9.24 2.76 -10.22
CA GLY A 122 -8.70 3.56 -11.32
C GLY A 122 -8.91 5.06 -11.13
N ASP A 123 -8.87 5.79 -12.22
CA ASP A 123 -9.07 7.24 -12.23
C ASP A 123 -10.39 7.67 -11.56
N PRO A 124 -10.41 8.74 -10.74
CA PRO A 124 -11.59 9.16 -9.99
C PRO A 124 -12.82 9.47 -10.85
N ALA A 125 -12.62 9.97 -12.07
CA ALA A 125 -13.71 10.33 -12.97
C ALA A 125 -14.21 9.14 -13.82
N HIS A 126 -13.33 8.20 -14.14
CA HIS A 126 -13.56 7.16 -15.16
C HIS A 126 -13.44 5.74 -14.64
N GLY A 127 -12.90 5.56 -13.41
CA GLY A 127 -12.75 4.26 -12.77
C GLY A 127 -14.08 3.61 -12.39
N TYR A 128 -14.00 2.37 -11.96
CA TYR A 128 -15.15 1.53 -11.62
C TYR A 128 -15.59 1.74 -10.17
N ASP A 129 -16.91 1.87 -9.96
CA ASP A 129 -17.50 1.88 -8.62
C ASP A 129 -17.04 0.66 -7.85
N SER A 130 -16.47 0.87 -6.68
CA SER A 130 -15.82 -0.16 -5.88
C SER A 130 -16.02 0.08 -4.39
N LEU A 131 -15.90 -0.98 -3.60
CA LEU A 131 -16.14 -0.93 -2.18
C LEU A 131 -15.01 -1.63 -1.42
N LEU A 132 -14.52 -1.00 -0.36
CA LEU A 132 -13.72 -1.67 0.67
C LEU A 132 -14.60 -2.05 1.86
N VAL A 133 -14.47 -3.27 2.34
CA VAL A 133 -15.01 -3.75 3.62
C VAL A 133 -13.85 -4.16 4.51
N CYS A 134 -13.61 -3.37 5.55
CA CYS A 134 -12.44 -3.49 6.41
C CYS A 134 -12.84 -3.46 7.89
N PRO A 135 -12.28 -4.34 8.75
CA PRO A 135 -12.52 -4.26 10.19
C PRO A 135 -12.10 -2.91 10.77
N ALA A 136 -12.88 -2.35 11.68
CA ALA A 136 -12.63 -1.02 12.24
C ALA A 136 -11.30 -0.91 12.99
N ASN A 137 -10.77 -2.01 13.53
CA ASN A 137 -9.45 -2.06 14.17
C ASN A 137 -8.28 -2.05 13.16
N ALA A 138 -8.57 -2.21 11.86
CA ALA A 138 -7.61 -2.05 10.77
C ALA A 138 -7.88 -0.77 9.93
N ALA A 139 -8.41 0.30 10.56
CA ALA A 139 -8.79 1.55 9.90
C ALA A 139 -7.67 2.20 9.08
N PHE A 140 -6.40 1.97 9.44
CA PHE A 140 -5.26 2.44 8.66
C PHE A 140 -5.23 1.86 7.24
N PHE A 141 -5.76 0.64 7.05
CA PHE A 141 -5.87 0.04 5.71
C PHE A 141 -6.87 0.81 4.84
N ALA A 142 -8.01 1.21 5.43
CA ALA A 142 -8.98 2.06 4.74
C ALA A 142 -8.40 3.45 4.41
N LEU A 143 -7.64 4.04 5.34
CA LEU A 143 -6.93 5.30 5.10
C LEU A 143 -5.89 5.15 3.98
N ALA A 144 -5.14 4.05 3.97
CA ALA A 144 -4.17 3.77 2.92
C ALA A 144 -4.83 3.66 1.53
N LEU A 145 -5.97 2.97 1.45
CA LEU A 145 -6.73 2.90 0.20
C LEU A 145 -7.26 4.28 -0.20
N ALA A 146 -7.80 5.06 0.74
CA ALA A 146 -8.29 6.41 0.48
C ALA A 146 -7.17 7.35 -0.03
N ASN A 147 -5.95 7.22 0.49
CA ASN A 147 -4.81 7.98 -0.03
C ASN A 147 -4.37 7.52 -1.43
N MET A 148 -4.58 6.23 -1.80
CA MET A 148 -4.18 5.69 -3.11
C MET A 148 -5.22 5.86 -4.21
N GLN A 149 -6.51 5.74 -3.87
CA GLN A 149 -7.61 5.67 -4.85
C GLN A 149 -8.66 6.76 -4.63
N GLY A 150 -8.45 7.65 -3.65
CA GLY A 150 -9.51 8.54 -3.21
C GLY A 150 -10.66 7.79 -2.52
N PHE A 151 -11.80 8.46 -2.37
CA PHE A 151 -13.04 7.88 -1.87
C PHE A 151 -14.25 8.67 -2.40
N VAL A 152 -15.39 7.99 -2.47
CA VAL A 152 -16.66 8.64 -2.78
C VAL A 152 -17.31 9.10 -1.47
N ALA A 153 -17.53 10.40 -1.34
CA ALA A 153 -18.18 10.96 -0.14
C ALA A 153 -19.64 10.50 -0.04
N ILE A 154 -20.17 10.34 1.16
CA ILE A 154 -21.52 9.77 1.39
C ILE A 154 -22.61 10.50 0.59
N GLN A 155 -22.52 11.82 0.49
CA GLN A 155 -23.47 12.66 -0.24
C GLN A 155 -23.39 12.48 -1.77
N ASP A 156 -22.27 11.93 -2.26
CA ASP A 156 -22.02 11.75 -3.69
C ASP A 156 -22.26 10.30 -4.15
N ILE A 157 -22.65 9.42 -3.22
CA ILE A 157 -22.98 8.03 -3.54
C ILE A 157 -24.34 8.00 -4.26
N PRO A 158 -24.41 7.52 -5.53
CA PRO A 158 -25.67 7.40 -6.23
C PRO A 158 -26.61 6.39 -5.56
N GLU A 159 -27.93 6.59 -5.66
CA GLU A 159 -28.93 5.66 -5.10
C GLU A 159 -28.77 4.22 -5.62
N ASN A 160 -28.29 4.08 -6.85
CA ASN A 160 -28.07 2.79 -7.51
C ASN A 160 -26.60 2.36 -7.51
N TYR A 161 -25.81 2.79 -6.49
CA TYR A 161 -24.40 2.42 -6.38
C TYR A 161 -24.24 0.90 -6.36
N THR A 162 -23.62 0.37 -7.39
CA THR A 162 -23.39 -1.06 -7.54
C THR A 162 -21.90 -1.29 -7.80
N PRO A 163 -21.14 -1.70 -6.80
CA PRO A 163 -19.71 -1.89 -6.96
C PRO A 163 -19.40 -3.01 -7.95
N ARG A 164 -18.50 -2.73 -8.88
CA ARG A 164 -17.91 -3.70 -9.82
C ARG A 164 -16.74 -4.45 -9.20
N ALA A 165 -16.16 -3.89 -8.13
CA ALA A 165 -15.15 -4.59 -7.34
C ALA A 165 -15.38 -4.38 -5.84
N ILE A 166 -15.07 -5.40 -5.04
CA ILE A 166 -15.12 -5.32 -3.58
C ILE A 166 -13.84 -5.90 -2.99
N ILE A 167 -13.20 -5.15 -2.11
CA ILE A 167 -12.04 -5.61 -1.34
C ILE A 167 -12.51 -5.95 0.07
N TYR A 168 -12.34 -7.20 0.48
CA TYR A 168 -12.62 -7.69 1.83
C TYR A 168 -11.31 -7.89 2.59
N VAL A 169 -11.17 -7.31 3.78
CA VAL A 169 -9.97 -7.43 4.61
C VAL A 169 -10.26 -8.31 5.82
N ALA A 170 -9.60 -9.45 5.90
CA ALA A 170 -9.82 -10.44 6.96
C ALA A 170 -8.47 -11.00 7.48
N PRO A 171 -7.65 -10.20 8.18
CA PRO A 171 -6.29 -10.56 8.55
C PRO A 171 -6.13 -11.82 9.42
N PRO A 172 -7.06 -12.20 10.33
CA PRO A 172 -6.88 -13.41 11.14
C PRO A 172 -6.74 -14.69 10.32
N PHE A 173 -7.37 -14.74 9.13
CA PHE A 173 -7.31 -15.89 8.24
C PHE A 173 -5.91 -16.23 7.74
N ARG A 174 -5.01 -15.24 7.70
CA ARG A 174 -3.59 -15.46 7.43
C ARG A 174 -3.01 -16.54 8.33
N HIS A 175 -3.38 -16.54 9.62
CA HIS A 175 -2.82 -17.44 10.63
C HIS A 175 -3.59 -18.73 10.78
N THR A 176 -4.90 -18.71 10.56
CA THR A 176 -5.78 -19.86 10.74
C THR A 176 -5.92 -20.74 9.50
N HIS A 177 -5.71 -20.16 8.30
CA HIS A 177 -5.94 -20.84 7.02
C HIS A 177 -4.70 -20.92 6.13
N PHE A 178 -3.70 -20.03 6.32
CA PHE A 178 -2.60 -19.86 5.38
C PHE A 178 -1.21 -19.93 6.02
N ASP A 179 -1.08 -20.50 7.22
CA ASP A 179 0.19 -20.72 7.92
C ASP A 179 1.05 -19.45 8.05
N GLY A 180 0.40 -18.30 8.31
CA GLY A 180 1.05 -16.99 8.38
C GLY A 180 1.50 -16.41 7.04
N LYS A 181 1.26 -17.09 5.91
CA LYS A 181 1.63 -16.60 4.58
C LYS A 181 0.73 -15.47 4.12
N GLN A 182 1.29 -14.57 3.35
CA GLN A 182 0.53 -13.50 2.71
C GLN A 182 -0.29 -14.08 1.55
N VAL A 183 -1.61 -13.93 1.61
CA VAL A 183 -2.52 -14.43 0.58
C VAL A 183 -3.52 -13.34 0.20
N VAL A 184 -3.70 -13.15 -1.10
CA VAL A 184 -4.75 -12.33 -1.70
C VAL A 184 -5.47 -13.18 -2.73
N VAL A 185 -6.77 -13.41 -2.53
CA VAL A 185 -7.58 -14.23 -3.42
C VAL A 185 -8.45 -13.32 -4.29
N HIS A 186 -8.37 -13.53 -5.59
CA HIS A 186 -9.26 -12.92 -6.56
C HIS A 186 -10.34 -13.92 -6.96
N ASN A 187 -11.59 -13.48 -6.90
CA ASN A 187 -12.76 -14.24 -7.28
C ASN A 187 -13.58 -13.42 -8.27
N ARG A 188 -13.43 -13.72 -9.55
CA ARG A 188 -13.99 -12.94 -10.65
C ARG A 188 -15.30 -13.59 -11.13
N SER A 189 -16.25 -12.75 -11.46
CA SER A 189 -17.49 -13.14 -12.13
C SER A 189 -17.82 -12.09 -13.20
N GLU A 190 -18.85 -12.31 -13.99
CA GLU A 190 -19.24 -11.43 -15.07
C GLU A 190 -19.43 -9.96 -14.63
N ASN A 191 -19.96 -9.73 -13.42
CA ASN A 191 -20.37 -8.41 -12.95
C ASN A 191 -19.65 -7.94 -11.68
N LEU A 192 -18.82 -8.78 -11.08
CA LEU A 192 -18.17 -8.49 -9.81
C LEU A 192 -16.78 -9.14 -9.71
N HIS A 193 -15.79 -8.33 -9.37
CA HIS A 193 -14.46 -8.78 -9.01
C HIS A 193 -14.24 -8.65 -7.50
N GLU A 194 -14.26 -9.76 -6.78
CA GLU A 194 -13.98 -9.79 -5.35
C GLU A 194 -12.48 -9.98 -5.10
N VAL A 195 -11.93 -9.19 -4.16
CA VAL A 195 -10.53 -9.30 -3.71
C VAL A 195 -10.52 -9.56 -2.21
N PHE A 196 -10.03 -10.70 -1.78
CA PHE A 196 -9.93 -11.07 -0.37
C PHE A 196 -8.50 -10.88 0.11
N ALA A 197 -8.28 -9.89 0.96
CA ALA A 197 -6.98 -9.58 1.55
C ALA A 197 -6.85 -10.23 2.92
N TYR A 198 -6.00 -11.25 3.01
CA TYR A 198 -5.72 -11.97 4.26
C TYR A 198 -4.41 -11.48 4.91
N ASN A 199 -4.09 -10.23 4.73
CA ASN A 199 -2.95 -9.55 5.35
C ASN A 199 -3.25 -8.07 5.51
N LEU A 200 -2.51 -7.41 6.38
CA LEU A 200 -2.69 -5.99 6.70
C LEU A 200 -1.86 -5.04 5.83
N TYR A 201 -0.84 -5.54 5.12
CA TYR A 201 -0.06 -4.69 4.23
C TYR A 201 -0.85 -4.41 2.95
N PRO A 202 -1.17 -3.14 2.62
CA PRO A 202 -2.13 -2.82 1.55
C PRO A 202 -1.57 -3.01 0.13
N GLY A 203 -0.26 -3.09 -0.04
CA GLY A 203 0.37 -3.19 -1.37
C GLY A 203 -0.17 -4.29 -2.26
N PRO A 204 -0.28 -5.57 -1.81
CA PRO A 204 -0.77 -6.67 -2.65
C PRO A 204 -2.25 -6.59 -2.98
N SER A 205 -3.08 -6.00 -2.14
CA SER A 205 -4.54 -5.97 -2.28
C SER A 205 -5.08 -4.61 -2.70
N ALA A 206 -4.80 -3.54 -1.96
CA ALA A 206 -5.34 -2.22 -2.24
C ALA A 206 -4.63 -1.53 -3.43
N LYS A 207 -3.36 -1.83 -3.67
CA LYS A 207 -2.63 -1.35 -4.86
C LYS A 207 -2.74 -2.36 -6.01
N LYS A 208 -2.12 -3.53 -5.88
CA LYS A 208 -2.07 -4.53 -6.96
C LYS A 208 -3.40 -5.26 -7.16
N GLY A 209 -4.26 -5.34 -6.14
CA GLY A 209 -5.62 -5.84 -6.28
C GLY A 209 -6.47 -4.95 -7.17
N VAL A 210 -6.42 -3.63 -6.98
CA VAL A 210 -7.08 -2.66 -7.86
C VAL A 210 -6.52 -2.73 -9.28
N TYR A 211 -5.21 -2.87 -9.43
CA TYR A 211 -4.59 -3.13 -10.74
C TYR A 211 -5.20 -4.35 -11.44
N SER A 212 -5.38 -5.45 -10.70
CA SER A 212 -6.00 -6.65 -11.26
C SER A 212 -7.45 -6.46 -11.66
N VAL A 213 -8.20 -5.60 -10.95
CA VAL A 213 -9.57 -5.21 -11.34
C VAL A 213 -9.55 -4.48 -12.69
N LEU A 214 -8.64 -3.55 -12.88
CA LEU A 214 -8.53 -2.79 -14.13
C LEU A 214 -8.08 -3.66 -15.30
N LEU A 215 -7.17 -4.62 -15.07
CA LEU A 215 -6.79 -5.61 -16.08
C LEU A 215 -7.96 -6.53 -16.46
N ASP A 216 -8.77 -6.94 -15.49
CA ASP A 216 -9.89 -7.85 -15.74
C ASP A 216 -11.06 -7.12 -16.40
N ILE A 217 -11.65 -6.12 -15.71
CA ILE A 217 -12.85 -5.41 -16.20
C ILE A 217 -12.46 -4.43 -17.31
N GLY A 218 -11.38 -3.69 -17.13
CA GLY A 218 -10.95 -2.66 -18.08
C GLY A 218 -10.62 -3.24 -19.45
N GLU A 219 -9.86 -4.32 -19.52
CA GLU A 219 -9.53 -4.95 -20.80
C GLU A 219 -10.77 -5.45 -21.54
N HIS A 220 -11.77 -5.99 -20.84
CA HIS A 220 -13.04 -6.38 -21.43
C HIS A 220 -13.81 -5.19 -22.00
N GLU A 221 -13.65 -4.01 -21.41
CA GLU A 221 -14.28 -2.76 -21.85
C GLU A 221 -13.41 -1.92 -22.80
N GLY A 222 -12.26 -2.47 -23.20
CA GLY A 222 -11.39 -1.85 -24.20
C GLY A 222 -10.37 -0.86 -23.62
N TRP A 223 -10.04 -0.98 -22.34
CA TRP A 223 -8.91 -0.30 -21.74
C TRP A 223 -7.62 -1.05 -22.07
N VAL A 224 -6.54 -0.31 -22.22
CA VAL A 224 -5.20 -0.88 -22.24
C VAL A 224 -4.46 -0.37 -21.02
N CYS A 225 -4.15 -1.27 -20.09
CA CYS A 225 -3.47 -0.94 -18.84
C CYS A 225 -2.03 -1.39 -18.89
N CYS A 226 -1.10 -0.42 -18.88
CA CYS A 226 0.34 -0.67 -18.93
C CYS A 226 0.95 -0.54 -17.53
N HIS A 227 1.81 -1.48 -17.16
CA HIS A 227 2.61 -1.39 -15.93
C HIS A 227 3.75 -0.40 -16.16
N ALA A 228 3.41 0.88 -16.21
CA ALA A 228 4.28 1.95 -16.65
C ALA A 228 4.11 3.21 -15.81
N SER A 229 5.19 3.95 -15.64
CA SER A 229 5.16 5.35 -15.25
C SER A 229 5.15 6.25 -16.48
N SER A 230 4.68 7.48 -16.34
CA SER A 230 4.69 8.44 -17.43
C SER A 230 4.97 9.85 -16.92
N ALA A 231 5.78 10.60 -17.67
CA ALA A 231 6.13 11.97 -17.36
C ALA A 231 6.15 12.83 -18.62
N LEU A 232 5.69 14.08 -18.46
CA LEU A 232 5.94 15.15 -19.43
C LEU A 232 7.28 15.80 -19.10
N VAL A 233 8.17 15.84 -20.06
CA VAL A 233 9.47 16.52 -19.96
C VAL A 233 9.41 17.79 -20.78
N GLU A 234 9.59 18.94 -20.12
CA GLU A 234 9.70 20.26 -20.71
C GLU A 234 11.19 20.65 -20.78
N THR A 235 11.70 20.90 -21.97
CA THR A 235 13.09 21.38 -22.15
C THR A 235 13.19 22.87 -21.85
N PRO A 236 14.41 23.44 -21.63
CA PRO A 236 14.62 24.88 -21.49
C PRO A 236 14.14 25.71 -22.67
N TYR A 237 13.87 25.10 -23.81
CA TYR A 237 13.32 25.74 -25.02
C TYR A 237 11.81 25.55 -25.18
N GLU A 238 11.13 25.16 -24.10
CA GLU A 238 9.65 24.95 -24.09
C GLU A 238 9.18 23.83 -25.05
N ASN A 239 10.07 22.89 -25.39
CA ASN A 239 9.63 21.71 -26.11
C ASN A 239 9.17 20.65 -25.10
N GLU A 240 7.99 20.14 -25.33
CA GLU A 240 7.33 19.13 -24.50
C GLU A 240 7.39 17.75 -25.15
N THR A 241 7.76 16.74 -24.37
CA THR A 241 7.75 15.35 -24.80
C THR A 241 7.27 14.47 -23.66
N VAL A 242 6.29 13.62 -23.94
CA VAL A 242 5.80 12.62 -22.98
C VAL A 242 6.63 11.33 -23.12
N PHE A 243 7.18 10.88 -22.00
CA PHE A 243 7.85 9.59 -21.90
C PHE A 243 6.99 8.63 -21.09
N MET A 244 6.86 7.40 -21.56
CA MET A 244 6.26 6.31 -20.81
C MET A 244 7.32 5.22 -20.59
N HIS A 245 7.50 4.85 -19.30
CA HIS A 245 8.52 3.90 -18.88
C HIS A 245 7.84 2.62 -18.42
N GLU A 246 7.81 1.60 -19.27
CA GLU A 246 7.31 0.28 -18.91
C GLU A 246 8.41 -0.53 -18.23
N GLY A 247 8.05 -1.29 -17.22
CA GLY A 247 9.00 -2.15 -16.53
C GLY A 247 8.42 -2.92 -15.36
N ALA A 248 9.12 -3.98 -14.98
CA ALA A 248 8.78 -4.77 -13.81
C ALA A 248 8.91 -3.95 -12.52
N SER A 249 8.32 -4.45 -11.43
CA SER A 249 8.47 -3.85 -10.10
C SER A 249 9.95 -3.79 -9.70
N GLY A 250 10.42 -2.62 -9.28
CA GLY A 250 11.83 -2.34 -8.98
C GLY A 250 12.68 -2.03 -10.22
N GLY A 251 12.06 -1.80 -11.37
CA GLY A 251 12.73 -1.40 -12.61
C GLY A 251 13.00 0.10 -12.75
N GLY A 252 12.76 0.90 -11.70
CA GLY A 252 13.06 2.34 -11.72
C GLY A 252 11.95 3.22 -12.28
N LYS A 253 10.71 2.71 -12.41
CA LYS A 253 9.61 3.49 -12.99
C LYS A 253 9.30 4.77 -12.21
N SER A 254 9.14 4.66 -10.89
CA SER A 254 8.83 5.82 -10.03
C SER A 254 10.00 6.82 -9.98
N GLU A 255 11.23 6.32 -10.02
CA GLU A 255 12.44 7.16 -10.06
C GLU A 255 12.52 8.02 -11.34
N MET A 256 11.86 7.61 -12.42
CA MET A 256 11.79 8.40 -13.66
C MET A 256 10.79 9.56 -13.59
N LEU A 257 10.02 9.66 -12.51
CA LEU A 257 9.10 10.78 -12.25
C LEU A 257 9.71 11.84 -11.34
N GLU A 258 10.81 11.50 -10.68
CA GLU A 258 11.47 12.36 -9.71
C GLU A 258 12.41 13.34 -10.42
N ASP A 259 12.58 14.53 -9.82
CA ASP A 259 13.59 15.47 -10.25
C ASP A 259 15.00 14.98 -9.88
N PHE A 260 16.01 15.57 -10.47
CA PHE A 260 17.39 15.17 -10.21
C PHE A 260 17.78 15.40 -8.76
N HIS A 261 18.33 14.37 -8.11
CA HIS A 261 18.93 14.51 -6.79
C HIS A 261 20.29 15.21 -6.91
N ARG A 262 20.39 16.42 -6.36
CA ARG A 262 21.59 17.21 -6.38
C ARG A 262 22.34 17.12 -5.05
N GLU A 263 23.67 17.14 -5.13
CA GLU A 263 24.51 17.32 -3.95
C GLU A 263 24.38 18.76 -3.40
N GLU A 264 24.87 19.02 -2.18
CA GLU A 264 24.80 20.33 -1.55
C GLU A 264 25.44 21.47 -2.39
N ASP A 265 26.40 21.13 -3.26
CA ASP A 265 27.08 22.04 -4.17
C ASP A 265 26.44 22.11 -5.57
N ASP A 266 25.21 21.65 -5.70
CA ASP A 266 24.39 21.64 -6.92
C ASP A 266 24.91 20.74 -8.06
N ARG A 267 25.89 19.88 -7.78
CA ARG A 267 26.38 18.89 -8.73
C ARG A 267 25.52 17.63 -8.68
N LEU A 268 25.50 16.89 -9.79
CA LEU A 268 24.90 15.56 -9.87
C LEU A 268 25.99 14.50 -9.75
N LEU A 269 25.79 13.51 -8.87
CA LEU A 269 26.60 12.31 -8.85
C LEU A 269 26.17 11.40 -10.01
N ILE A 270 26.99 11.30 -11.06
CA ILE A 270 26.69 10.49 -12.25
C ILE A 270 27.21 9.06 -12.15
N GLY A 271 28.08 8.77 -11.22
CA GLY A 271 28.60 7.42 -11.02
C GLY A 271 29.65 7.34 -9.93
N THR A 272 29.83 6.10 -9.44
CA THR A 272 30.91 5.78 -8.51
C THR A 272 31.67 4.57 -9.05
N HIS A 273 32.98 4.66 -9.16
CA HIS A 273 33.82 3.55 -9.58
C HIS A 273 33.76 2.42 -8.54
N THR A 274 33.30 1.26 -8.96
CA THR A 274 32.95 0.15 -8.03
C THR A 274 34.17 -0.44 -7.30
N VAL A 275 35.37 -0.27 -7.82
CA VAL A 275 36.61 -0.80 -7.21
C VAL A 275 37.33 0.25 -6.40
N THR A 276 37.46 1.47 -6.91
CA THR A 276 38.24 2.55 -6.26
C THR A 276 37.41 3.40 -5.31
N GLY A 277 36.06 3.42 -5.47
CA GLY A 277 35.15 4.30 -4.76
C GLY A 277 35.21 5.75 -5.27
N GLU A 278 35.92 6.03 -6.35
CA GLU A 278 36.00 7.38 -6.95
C GLU A 278 34.64 7.80 -7.48
N LYS A 279 34.22 9.01 -7.13
CA LYS A 279 32.93 9.58 -7.51
C LYS A 279 33.10 10.58 -8.68
N TYR A 280 32.22 10.45 -9.65
CA TYR A 280 32.20 11.32 -10.83
C TYR A 280 30.98 12.24 -10.75
N TYR A 281 31.21 13.52 -10.93
CA TYR A 281 30.19 14.55 -10.83
C TYR A 281 30.03 15.32 -12.14
N MET A 282 28.81 15.81 -12.35
CA MET A 282 28.46 16.71 -13.45
C MET A 282 27.76 17.94 -12.89
N THR A 283 28.05 19.10 -13.45
CA THR A 283 27.26 20.32 -13.22
C THR A 283 26.34 20.53 -14.41
N LEU A 284 25.03 20.62 -14.15
CA LEU A 284 24.06 21.03 -15.14
C LEU A 284 23.72 22.51 -14.93
N GLY A 285 23.79 23.30 -16.02
CA GLY A 285 23.31 24.67 -16.00
C GLY A 285 21.79 24.72 -15.95
N GLU A 286 21.17 24.72 -17.11
CA GLU A 286 19.71 24.57 -17.24
C GLU A 286 19.37 23.09 -17.44
N SER A 287 18.31 22.64 -16.77
CA SER A 287 17.80 21.27 -16.89
C SER A 287 16.35 21.27 -17.37
N CYS A 288 15.90 20.13 -17.87
CA CYS A 288 14.49 19.91 -18.16
C CYS A 288 13.67 19.94 -16.87
N LYS A 289 12.42 20.36 -16.97
CA LYS A 289 11.41 20.17 -15.93
C LYS A 289 10.72 18.83 -16.18
N ILE A 290 10.42 18.12 -15.11
CA ILE A 290 9.71 16.85 -15.15
C ILE A 290 8.35 17.05 -14.49
N HIS A 291 7.29 16.73 -15.23
CA HIS A 291 5.92 16.81 -14.75
C HIS A 291 5.34 15.39 -14.74
N PRO A 292 5.13 14.79 -13.58
CA PRO A 292 4.56 13.45 -13.49
C PRO A 292 3.15 13.37 -14.08
N ILE A 293 2.84 12.24 -14.74
CA ILE A 293 1.52 11.94 -15.28
C ILE A 293 0.95 10.70 -14.58
N ALA A 294 1.70 9.59 -14.58
CA ALA A 294 1.28 8.33 -13.96
C ALA A 294 2.49 7.63 -13.30
N ASP A 295 2.30 7.04 -12.12
CA ASP A 295 3.42 6.41 -11.39
C ASP A 295 3.60 4.93 -11.77
N ASP A 296 2.67 4.07 -11.46
CA ASP A 296 2.87 2.61 -11.58
C ASP A 296 2.00 1.98 -12.68
N MET A 297 0.91 2.63 -13.03
CA MET A 297 -0.02 2.13 -14.03
C MET A 297 -0.62 3.25 -14.89
N ALA A 298 -0.24 3.26 -16.15
CA ALA A 298 -0.82 4.13 -17.16
C ALA A 298 -1.94 3.40 -17.92
N CYS A 299 -3.14 3.97 -17.95
CA CYS A 299 -4.29 3.41 -18.65
C CYS A 299 -4.65 4.25 -19.87
N ALA A 300 -4.89 3.58 -20.99
CA ALA A 300 -5.45 4.15 -22.19
C ALA A 300 -6.87 3.62 -22.39
N LEU A 301 -7.86 4.52 -22.32
CA LEU A 301 -9.27 4.20 -22.54
C LEU A 301 -9.61 4.45 -24.00
N LYS A 302 -10.28 3.50 -24.63
CA LYS A 302 -10.72 3.64 -26.02
C LYS A 302 -11.61 4.87 -26.24
N SER A 303 -12.47 5.19 -25.28
CA SER A 303 -13.37 6.34 -25.32
C SER A 303 -12.67 7.71 -25.34
N PHE A 304 -11.39 7.76 -24.90
CA PHE A 304 -10.59 8.99 -24.86
C PHE A 304 -9.72 9.20 -26.06
N GLN A 305 -9.56 8.16 -26.86
CA GLN A 305 -8.69 8.26 -28.03
C GLN A 305 -9.34 9.10 -29.11
N ASP A 306 -8.57 10.02 -29.65
CA ASP A 306 -8.92 10.80 -30.83
C ASP A 306 -8.06 10.30 -32.01
N PRO A 307 -8.64 9.52 -32.92
CA PRO A 307 -7.90 8.97 -34.05
C PRO A 307 -7.27 10.03 -34.97
N GLU A 308 -7.81 11.25 -34.99
CA GLU A 308 -7.29 12.32 -35.82
C GLU A 308 -6.08 13.02 -35.22
N SER A 309 -5.91 12.92 -33.87
CA SER A 309 -4.78 13.54 -33.19
C SER A 309 -3.45 12.85 -33.44
N GLY A 310 -3.47 11.56 -33.79
CA GLY A 310 -2.27 10.73 -33.89
C GLY A 310 -1.51 10.54 -32.56
N LYS A 311 -2.11 10.93 -31.44
CA LYS A 311 -1.53 10.86 -30.10
C LYS A 311 -2.28 9.85 -29.25
N LEU A 312 -1.56 9.06 -28.45
CA LEU A 312 -2.14 8.22 -27.42
C LEU A 312 -2.43 9.07 -26.17
N ARG A 313 -3.68 9.06 -25.71
CA ARG A 313 -4.08 9.68 -24.44
C ARG A 313 -4.05 8.62 -23.35
N ILE A 314 -3.39 8.93 -22.25
CA ILE A 314 -3.27 8.07 -21.08
C ILE A 314 -3.70 8.83 -19.83
N LEU A 315 -4.09 8.09 -18.81
CA LEU A 315 -4.39 8.60 -17.47
C LEU A 315 -3.73 7.69 -16.41
N ASP A 316 -3.56 8.22 -15.22
CA ASP A 316 -3.13 7.43 -14.07
C ASP A 316 -4.28 6.53 -13.59
N ALA A 317 -3.96 5.32 -13.21
CA ALA A 317 -4.92 4.40 -12.61
C ALA A 317 -5.02 4.57 -11.08
N GLU A 318 -4.22 5.42 -10.49
CA GLU A 318 -4.15 5.67 -9.06
C GLU A 318 -4.34 7.17 -8.77
N ASP A 319 -5.10 7.50 -7.71
CA ASP A 319 -5.27 8.87 -7.20
C ASP A 319 -4.17 9.24 -6.19
N GLY A 320 -3.23 8.35 -5.96
CA GLY A 320 -2.12 8.55 -5.04
C GLY A 320 -0.94 7.64 -5.30
N TRP A 321 0.23 8.09 -4.88
CA TRP A 321 1.48 7.39 -5.09
C TRP A 321 1.98 6.71 -3.82
N PHE A 322 2.37 5.46 -3.95
CA PHE A 322 2.96 4.67 -2.88
C PHE A 322 4.48 4.77 -2.93
N LEU A 323 4.99 5.91 -2.47
CA LEU A 323 6.39 6.28 -2.58
C LEU A 323 7.28 5.50 -1.62
N ARG A 324 8.47 5.24 -2.07
CA ARG A 324 9.54 4.64 -1.30
C ARG A 324 10.44 5.73 -0.74
N MET A 325 10.76 5.65 0.58
CA MET A 325 11.52 6.68 1.29
C MET A 325 12.94 6.22 1.64
N ASP A 326 13.46 5.19 0.96
CA ASP A 326 14.85 4.77 1.13
C ASP A 326 15.79 5.91 0.71
N GLY A 327 16.81 6.16 1.50
CA GLY A 327 17.74 7.24 1.23
C GLY A 327 17.34 8.62 1.79
N MET A 328 16.08 8.84 2.16
CA MET A 328 15.63 10.03 2.87
C MET A 328 15.90 9.87 4.36
N ASN A 329 17.14 10.06 4.77
CA ASN A 329 17.61 9.79 6.13
C ASN A 329 18.02 11.04 6.91
N ALA A 330 17.81 12.22 6.34
CA ALA A 330 18.11 13.48 6.97
C ALA A 330 17.20 14.61 6.43
N TYR A 331 16.99 15.62 7.26
CA TYR A 331 16.31 16.86 6.85
C TYR A 331 17.01 17.50 5.66
N GLY A 332 16.26 17.89 4.66
CA GLY A 332 16.77 18.57 3.45
C GLY A 332 17.10 17.60 2.30
N ASN A 333 17.00 16.29 2.46
CA ASN A 333 17.22 15.32 1.38
C ASN A 333 16.19 15.46 0.24
N SER A 334 14.94 15.79 0.58
CA SER A 334 13.85 15.93 -0.40
C SER A 334 12.86 17.00 0.04
N PRO A 335 13.19 18.31 -0.12
CA PRO A 335 12.40 19.40 0.43
C PRO A 335 10.93 19.42 -0.02
N LEU A 336 10.65 18.96 -1.25
CA LEU A 336 9.29 18.89 -1.77
C LEU A 336 8.44 17.87 -0.96
N TYR A 337 8.90 16.63 -0.87
CA TYR A 337 8.18 15.58 -0.14
C TYR A 337 8.14 15.84 1.37
N GLU A 338 9.22 16.39 1.92
CA GLU A 338 9.26 16.82 3.33
C GLU A 338 8.15 17.82 3.64
N ARG A 339 8.01 18.87 2.83
CA ARG A 339 6.97 19.89 3.00
C ARG A 339 5.57 19.28 2.92
N ILE A 340 5.30 18.44 1.92
CA ILE A 340 4.00 17.79 1.74
C ILE A 340 3.70 16.88 2.93
N CYS A 341 4.66 16.07 3.37
CA CYS A 341 4.46 15.13 4.46
C CYS A 341 4.33 15.80 5.84
N ILE A 342 5.01 16.92 6.07
CA ILE A 342 4.92 17.65 7.34
C ILE A 342 3.58 18.41 7.45
N HIS A 343 3.10 18.97 6.36
CA HIS A 343 1.90 19.80 6.29
C HIS A 343 0.89 19.31 5.25
N PRO A 344 0.45 18.06 5.31
CA PRO A 344 -0.49 17.53 4.35
C PRO A 344 -1.87 18.19 4.52
N SER A 345 -2.61 18.33 3.40
CA SER A 345 -3.98 18.84 3.41
C SER A 345 -4.99 17.83 3.97
N GLU A 346 -4.65 16.55 4.04
CA GLU A 346 -5.41 15.46 4.65
C GLU A 346 -4.45 14.45 5.32
N PRO A 347 -4.93 13.63 6.27
CA PRO A 347 -4.10 12.66 6.96
C PRO A 347 -3.46 11.65 6.01
N LEU A 348 -2.15 11.40 6.17
CA LEU A 348 -1.38 10.43 5.38
C LEU A 348 -1.14 9.13 6.12
N VAL A 349 -0.82 8.07 5.39
CA VAL A 349 -0.31 6.83 5.96
C VAL A 349 1.18 6.71 5.66
N PHE A 350 1.94 6.56 6.74
CA PHE A 350 3.37 6.28 6.74
C PHE A 350 3.58 4.82 7.12
N PHE A 351 4.45 4.13 6.43
CA PHE A 351 4.79 2.75 6.73
C PHE A 351 6.25 2.64 7.14
N ASN A 352 6.48 1.97 8.27
CA ASN A 352 7.81 1.68 8.79
C ASN A 352 8.65 2.95 9.02
N MET A 353 8.01 3.95 9.56
CA MET A 353 8.62 5.21 10.01
C MET A 353 8.37 5.39 11.50
N ASP A 354 9.35 5.94 12.23
CA ASP A 354 9.25 6.12 13.68
C ASP A 354 8.27 7.24 14.02
N GLY A 355 7.04 6.84 14.35
CA GLY A 355 5.97 7.77 14.73
C GLY A 355 5.93 7.96 16.25
N VAL A 356 5.77 9.21 16.68
CA VAL A 356 5.53 9.55 18.09
C VAL A 356 4.07 9.94 18.27
N PRO A 357 3.30 9.37 19.23
CA PRO A 357 1.90 9.67 19.43
C PRO A 357 1.65 11.18 19.57
N GLY A 358 0.81 11.72 18.69
CA GLY A 358 0.44 13.14 18.70
C GLY A 358 1.53 14.12 18.21
N ALA A 359 2.68 13.64 17.77
CA ALA A 359 3.69 14.42 17.07
C ALA A 359 3.51 14.32 15.55
N THR A 360 4.24 15.13 14.79
CA THR A 360 4.34 14.99 13.33
C THR A 360 5.24 13.82 12.99
N CYS A 361 4.79 12.88 12.17
CA CYS A 361 5.64 11.84 11.61
C CYS A 361 6.53 12.47 10.53
N LEU A 362 7.84 12.21 10.60
CA LEU A 362 8.84 12.76 9.70
C LEU A 362 9.36 11.66 8.78
N ILE A 363 9.45 11.93 7.48
CA ILE A 363 9.80 10.89 6.48
C ILE A 363 11.25 10.41 6.57
N TRP A 364 12.12 11.11 7.28
CA TRP A 364 13.52 10.70 7.53
C TRP A 364 13.69 9.91 8.85
N GLU A 365 12.65 9.80 9.67
CA GLU A 365 12.65 9.02 10.89
C GLU A 365 12.19 7.60 10.60
N HIS A 366 13.12 6.74 10.23
CA HIS A 366 12.83 5.35 9.94
C HIS A 366 12.91 4.49 11.19
N VAL A 367 12.00 3.52 11.32
CA VAL A 367 12.03 2.52 12.39
C VAL A 367 13.36 1.77 12.37
N ILE A 368 13.95 1.60 13.54
CA ILE A 368 15.13 0.76 13.73
C ILE A 368 14.67 -0.67 14.06
N GLU A 369 15.07 -1.61 13.23
CA GLU A 369 14.81 -3.04 13.45
C GLU A 369 15.66 -3.59 14.61
N SER A 370 15.32 -4.78 15.08
CA SER A 370 16.04 -5.46 16.18
C SER A 370 17.54 -5.70 15.90
N ASN A 371 17.92 -5.72 14.62
CA ASN A 371 19.32 -5.84 14.20
C ASN A 371 20.09 -4.48 14.20
N GLY A 372 19.46 -3.41 14.63
CA GLY A 372 20.02 -2.05 14.67
C GLY A 372 20.09 -1.34 13.32
N LYS A 373 19.43 -1.87 12.28
CA LYS A 373 19.35 -1.24 10.96
C LYS A 373 18.00 -0.54 10.77
N PRO A 374 17.96 0.55 9.97
CA PRO A 374 16.70 1.15 9.57
C PRO A 374 15.82 0.14 8.83
N CYS A 375 14.49 0.25 8.99
CA CYS A 375 13.54 -0.56 8.26
C CYS A 375 13.82 -0.54 6.76
N SER A 376 13.83 -1.71 6.15
CA SER A 376 14.18 -1.88 4.74
C SER A 376 13.08 -1.45 3.75
N ASN A 377 11.92 -1.01 4.25
CA ASN A 377 10.77 -0.68 3.41
C ASN A 377 9.96 0.52 3.94
N PRO A 378 10.60 1.68 4.20
CA PRO A 378 9.89 2.89 4.59
C PRO A 378 9.09 3.42 3.39
N ARG A 379 7.83 3.79 3.64
CA ARG A 379 6.90 4.24 2.61
C ARG A 379 5.97 5.34 3.11
N VAL A 380 5.50 6.16 2.19
CA VAL A 380 4.36 7.05 2.39
C VAL A 380 3.42 6.93 1.18
N ILE A 381 2.11 7.08 1.42
CA ILE A 381 1.16 7.21 0.35
C ILE A 381 0.80 8.69 0.23
N LEU A 382 1.11 9.29 -0.92
CA LEU A 382 0.80 10.68 -1.23
C LEU A 382 -0.35 10.76 -2.22
N PRO A 383 -1.50 11.34 -1.83
CA PRO A 383 -2.54 11.68 -2.79
C PRO A 383 -2.00 12.59 -3.90
N ARG A 384 -2.32 12.26 -5.15
CA ARG A 384 -1.87 12.95 -6.35
C ARG A 384 -2.12 14.47 -6.28
N LYS A 385 -3.28 14.88 -5.78
CA LYS A 385 -3.67 16.29 -5.59
C LYS A 385 -2.76 17.11 -4.66
N MET A 386 -1.88 16.46 -3.89
CA MET A 386 -0.91 17.14 -3.00
C MET A 386 0.44 17.38 -3.68
N VAL A 387 0.68 16.75 -4.80
CA VAL A 387 1.97 16.82 -5.50
C VAL A 387 1.94 18.01 -6.45
N ASP A 388 2.79 18.99 -6.18
CA ASP A 388 2.99 20.12 -7.07
C ASP A 388 3.55 19.62 -8.41
N ASN A 389 3.28 20.34 -9.50
CA ASN A 389 3.94 20.08 -10.78
C ASN A 389 3.44 18.78 -11.51
N ILE A 390 2.38 18.13 -11.00
CA ILE A 390 1.73 17.04 -11.71
C ILE A 390 0.94 17.58 -12.90
N VAL A 391 0.90 16.81 -13.99
CA VAL A 391 0.05 17.15 -15.13
C VAL A 391 -1.41 16.98 -14.70
N PRO A 392 -2.26 18.04 -14.81
CA PRO A 392 -3.68 17.90 -14.48
C PRO A 392 -4.37 16.92 -15.44
N ASP A 393 -5.42 16.29 -14.93
CA ASP A 393 -6.27 15.36 -15.68
C ASP A 393 -7.07 16.07 -16.79
#